data_faad5031433de13703d887d5a1fef08d
#
_entry.id   faad5031433de13703d887d5a1fef08d
#
_cell.length_a   1.000
_cell.length_b   1.000
_cell.length_c   1.000
_cell.angle_alpha   90.00
_cell.angle_beta   90.00
_cell.angle_gamma   90.00
#
_symmetry.space_group_name_H-M   'P 1'
#
loop_
_entity.id
_entity.type
_entity.pdbx_description
1 polymer ?
#
loop_
_entity_poly.entity_id
_entity_poly.type
_entity_poly.pdbx_seq_one_letter_code
_entity_poly.pdbx_strand_id
1 'polypeptide(L)'
;MEKGIARQRFTAEQIIGNLREVEVLVAKGATVADASRQIGVAEQTLYRWRKEYGGMRVDQARRMKDLEAENARLKKLVADLSLDKMILVEASKVVF
;
A
#
# COMPACT_ATOMS: atom_id res chain seq x y z
N MET A 1 -6.79 -21.98 9.66
CA MET A 1 -7.00 -21.60 9.24
C MET A 1 -7.03 -20.93 8.78
N GLU A 2 -6.94 -20.51 8.70
CA GLU A 2 -7.02 -19.88 8.13
C GLU A 2 -6.86 -19.04 8.01
N LYS A 3 -6.61 -18.79 8.25
CA LYS A 3 -6.55 -18.08 8.13
C LYS A 3 -6.31 -17.33 7.53
N GLY A 4 -6.23 -17.17 7.72
CA GLY A 4 -6.03 -16.41 7.20
C GLY A 4 -5.62 -16.12 6.43
N ILE A 5 -5.37 -17.10 6.25
CA ILE A 5 -5.31 -16.49 5.45
C ILE A 5 -5.87 -15.19 5.08
N ALA A 6 -6.70 -14.62 5.75
CA ALA A 6 -7.23 -13.37 5.39
C ALA A 6 -6.12 -12.35 5.32
N ARG A 7 -6.00 -11.74 4.21
CA ARG A 7 -5.09 -10.62 4.08
C ARG A 7 -5.60 -9.51 4.96
N GLN A 8 -4.91 -9.26 6.01
CA GLN A 8 -5.24 -8.12 6.85
C GLN A 8 -4.81 -6.86 6.14
N ARG A 9 -5.72 -5.92 6.11
CA ARG A 9 -5.41 -4.59 5.60
C ARG A 9 -5.13 -3.68 6.76
N PHE A 10 -4.00 -3.00 6.68
CA PHE A 10 -3.57 -2.10 7.74
C PHE A 10 -3.69 -0.66 7.26
N THR A 11 -4.17 0.22 8.13
CA THR A 11 -4.18 1.65 7.85
C THR A 11 -2.76 2.19 7.99
N ALA A 12 -2.53 3.36 7.42
CA ALA A 12 -1.23 4.02 7.56
C ALA A 12 -0.86 4.23 9.03
N GLU A 13 -1.84 4.56 9.86
CA GLU A 13 -1.63 4.75 11.29
C GLU A 13 -1.18 3.46 11.96
N GLN A 14 -1.82 2.35 11.61
CA GLN A 14 -1.46 1.04 12.14
C GLN A 14 -0.06 0.63 11.72
N ILE A 15 0.30 0.88 10.47
CA ILE A 15 1.65 0.56 9.96
C ILE A 15 2.70 1.35 10.72
N ILE A 16 2.51 2.66 10.87
CA ILE A 16 3.46 3.51 11.59
C ILE A 16 3.57 3.07 13.05
N GLY A 17 2.43 2.77 13.69
CA GLY A 17 2.40 2.28 15.06
C GLY A 17 3.16 0.96 15.22
N ASN A 18 2.94 0.04 14.30
CA ASN A 18 3.63 -1.25 14.30
C ASN A 18 5.14 -1.09 14.10
N LEU A 19 5.55 -0.20 13.22
CA LEU A 19 6.98 0.07 13.02
C LEU A 19 7.64 0.64 14.26
N ARG A 20 6.96 1.52 14.97
CA ARG A 20 7.47 2.07 16.24
C ARG A 20 7.60 0.98 17.28
N GLU A 21 6.61 0.11 17.36
CA GLU A 21 6.66 -1.01 18.31
C GLU A 21 7.83 -1.93 18.01
N VAL A 22 8.08 -2.22 16.74
CA VAL A 22 9.22 -3.02 16.33
C VAL A 22 10.54 -2.34 16.73
N GLU A 23 10.65 -1.04 16.54
CA GLU A 23 11.84 -0.29 16.93
C GLU A 23 12.11 -0.42 18.42
N VAL A 24 11.07 -0.32 19.23
CA VAL A 24 11.19 -0.47 20.69
C VAL A 24 11.63 -1.88 21.04
N LEU A 25 11.03 -2.90 20.42
CA LEU A 25 11.38 -4.29 20.70
C LEU A 25 12.82 -4.59 20.30
N VAL A 26 13.26 -4.12 19.17
CA VAL A 26 14.64 -4.31 18.71
C VAL A 26 15.62 -3.58 19.63
N ALA A 27 15.27 -2.39 20.10
CA ALA A 27 16.10 -1.65 21.03
C ALA A 27 16.25 -2.39 22.36
N LYS A 28 15.27 -3.23 22.71
CA LYS A 28 15.34 -4.06 23.93
C LYS A 28 16.05 -5.39 23.72
N GLY A 29 16.54 -5.64 22.52
CA GLY A 29 17.33 -6.83 22.22
C GLY A 29 16.60 -7.90 21.42
N ALA A 30 15.35 -7.68 21.01
CA ALA A 30 14.63 -8.65 20.19
C ALA A 30 15.17 -8.64 18.76
N THR A 31 15.06 -9.77 18.08
CA THR A 31 15.37 -9.82 16.65
C THR A 31 14.17 -9.29 15.87
N VAL A 32 14.41 -8.95 14.60
CA VAL A 32 13.33 -8.52 13.70
C VAL A 32 12.31 -9.66 13.55
N ALA A 33 12.77 -10.91 13.47
CA ALA A 33 11.88 -12.06 13.38
C ALA A 33 10.97 -12.16 14.61
N ASP A 34 11.54 -11.98 15.81
CA ASP A 34 10.75 -12.02 17.04
C ASP A 34 9.74 -10.87 17.09
N ALA A 35 10.17 -9.68 16.70
CA ALA A 35 9.30 -8.52 16.70
C ALA A 35 8.13 -8.70 15.72
N SER A 36 8.39 -9.24 14.53
CA SER A 36 7.34 -9.48 13.55
C SER A 36 6.31 -10.48 14.06
N ARG A 37 6.77 -11.51 14.77
CA ARG A 37 5.84 -12.47 15.37
C ARG A 37 4.98 -11.84 16.45
N GLN A 38 5.54 -10.96 17.27
CA GLN A 38 4.78 -10.30 18.32
C GLN A 38 3.70 -9.39 17.78
N ILE A 39 3.98 -8.68 16.69
CA ILE A 39 2.97 -7.81 16.10
C ILE A 39 2.06 -8.53 15.09
N GLY A 40 2.36 -9.80 14.80
CA GLY A 40 1.47 -10.64 13.99
C GLY A 40 1.56 -10.41 12.49
N VAL A 41 2.71 -9.98 11.99
CA VAL A 41 2.92 -9.81 10.56
C VAL A 41 4.13 -10.60 10.09
N ALA A 42 4.16 -10.90 8.79
CA ALA A 42 5.32 -11.58 8.21
C ALA A 42 6.52 -10.66 8.18
N GLU A 43 7.69 -11.24 8.31
CA GLU A 43 8.94 -10.49 8.27
C GLU A 43 9.10 -9.70 6.97
N GLN A 44 8.71 -10.30 5.85
CA GLN A 44 8.75 -9.63 4.55
C GLN A 44 7.85 -8.40 4.51
N THR A 45 6.68 -8.49 5.12
CA THR A 45 5.76 -7.36 5.22
C THR A 45 6.41 -6.23 6.02
N LEU A 46 7.07 -6.58 7.11
CA LEU A 46 7.75 -5.61 7.97
C LEU A 46 8.85 -4.88 7.21
N TYR A 47 9.67 -5.58 6.45
CA TYR A 47 10.73 -4.96 5.66
C TYR A 47 10.15 -4.04 4.59
N ARG A 48 9.07 -4.44 3.94
CA ARG A 48 8.39 -3.61 2.97
C ARG A 48 7.87 -2.32 3.62
N TRP A 49 7.25 -2.44 4.78
CA TRP A 49 6.75 -1.28 5.52
C TRP A 49 7.87 -0.33 5.92
N ARG A 50 9.00 -0.86 6.34
CA ARG A 50 10.16 -0.03 6.69
C ARG A 50 10.65 0.76 5.48
N LYS A 51 10.65 0.13 4.34
CA LYS A 51 11.06 0.79 3.09
C LYS A 51 10.08 1.89 2.69
N GLU A 52 8.79 1.62 2.81
CA GLU A 52 7.75 2.53 2.35
C GLU A 52 7.43 3.64 3.35
N TYR A 53 7.44 3.32 4.63
CA TYR A 53 6.96 4.23 5.68
C TYR A 53 8.00 4.59 6.72
N GLY A 54 9.20 4.06 6.63
CA GLY A 54 10.23 4.33 7.62
C GLY A 54 10.51 5.82 7.75
N GLY A 55 10.44 6.33 8.96
CA GLY A 55 10.66 7.74 9.23
C GLY A 55 9.48 8.65 8.95
N MET A 56 8.38 8.12 8.43
CA MET A 56 7.18 8.93 8.18
C MET A 56 6.36 9.12 9.44
N ARG A 57 5.73 10.27 9.56
CA ARG A 57 4.70 10.50 10.56
C ARG A 57 3.38 9.99 10.02
N VAL A 58 2.42 9.77 10.92
CA VAL A 58 1.11 9.23 10.57
C VAL A 58 0.42 10.05 9.48
N ASP A 59 0.45 11.37 9.60
CA ASP A 59 -0.18 12.24 8.62
C ASP A 59 0.45 12.12 7.23
N GLN A 60 1.78 11.98 7.18
CA GLN A 60 2.50 11.81 5.91
C GLN A 60 2.18 10.47 5.27
N ALA A 61 2.14 9.40 6.06
CA ALA A 61 1.82 8.07 5.56
C ALA A 61 0.39 7.99 5.04
N ARG A 62 -0.54 8.62 5.76
CA ARG A 62 -1.94 8.68 5.34
C ARG A 62 -2.05 9.43 4.02
N ARG A 63 -1.38 10.55 3.89
CA ARG A 63 -1.39 11.34 2.66
C ARG A 63 -0.80 10.55 1.49
N MET A 64 0.27 9.79 1.74
CA MET A 64 0.86 8.95 0.69
C MET A 64 -0.15 7.92 0.18
N LYS A 65 -0.87 7.26 1.09
CA LYS A 65 -1.89 6.28 0.68
C LYS A 65 -3.01 6.94 -0.11
N ASP A 66 -3.45 8.11 0.30
CA ASP A 66 -4.49 8.85 -0.41
C ASP A 66 -4.03 9.22 -1.82
N LEU A 67 -2.78 9.66 -1.95
CA LEU A 67 -2.21 10.01 -3.24
C LEU A 67 -2.05 8.79 -4.15
N GLU A 68 -1.66 7.65 -3.59
CA GLU A 68 -1.56 6.41 -4.36
C GLU A 68 -2.93 5.99 -4.90
N ALA A 69 -3.96 6.06 -4.07
CA ALA A 69 -5.33 5.73 -4.47
C ALA A 69 -5.82 6.66 -5.57
N GLU A 70 -5.59 7.96 -5.41
CA GLU A 70 -5.97 8.96 -6.40
C GLU A 70 -5.22 8.76 -7.71
N ASN A 71 -3.94 8.43 -7.63
CA ASN A 71 -3.12 8.17 -8.80
C ASN A 71 -3.66 6.97 -9.58
N ALA A 72 -4.02 5.89 -8.89
CA ALA A 72 -4.58 4.69 -9.52
C ALA A 72 -5.92 5.01 -10.19
N ARG A 73 -6.77 5.80 -9.54
CA ARG A 73 -8.06 6.22 -10.09
C ARG A 73 -7.86 7.05 -11.36
N LEU A 74 -6.94 8.01 -11.31
CA LEU A 74 -6.66 8.87 -12.46
C LEU A 74 -6.09 8.08 -13.64
N LYS A 75 -5.21 7.12 -13.38
CA LYS A 75 -4.66 6.25 -14.43
C LYS A 75 -5.76 5.46 -15.11
N LYS A 76 -6.72 4.95 -14.34
CA LYS A 76 -7.85 4.23 -14.91
C LYS A 76 -8.70 5.12 -15.79
N LEU A 77 -9.00 6.33 -15.32
CA LEU A 77 -9.78 7.29 -16.10
C LEU A 77 -9.09 7.65 -17.42
N VAL A 78 -7.78 7.86 -17.38
CA VAL A 78 -7.01 8.15 -18.58
C VAL A 78 -7.09 6.99 -19.57
N ALA A 79 -6.94 5.75 -19.07
CA ALA A 79 -7.01 4.57 -19.91
C ALA A 79 -8.40 4.43 -20.56
N ASP A 80 -9.46 4.63 -19.78
CA ASP A 80 -10.84 4.55 -20.29
C ASP A 80 -11.12 5.62 -21.34
N LEU A 81 -10.69 6.84 -21.07
CA LEU A 81 -10.87 7.95 -22.04
C LEU A 81 -10.08 7.71 -23.33
N SER A 82 -8.87 7.16 -23.23
CA SER A 82 -8.05 6.84 -24.39
C SER A 82 -8.73 5.77 -25.25
N LEU A 83 -9.31 4.75 -24.62
CA LEU A 83 -10.03 3.70 -25.30
C LEU A 83 -11.27 4.25 -26.01
N ASP A 84 -12.04 5.09 -25.31
CA ASP A 84 -13.22 5.74 -25.89
C ASP A 84 -12.85 6.57 -27.12
N LYS A 85 -11.75 7.30 -27.02
CA LYS A 85 -11.26 8.09 -28.16
C LYS A 85 -10.92 7.20 -29.35
N MET A 86 -10.26 6.08 -29.12
CA MET A 86 -9.93 5.13 -30.17
C MET A 86 -11.18 4.57 -30.84
N ILE A 87 -12.18 4.21 -30.06
CA ILE A 87 -13.45 3.69 -30.57
C ILE A 87 -14.13 4.74 -31.41
N LEU A 88 -14.19 5.98 -30.96
CA LEU A 88 -14.83 7.06 -31.71
C LEU A 88 -14.12 7.35 -33.04
N VAL A 89 -12.79 7.31 -33.04
CA VAL A 89 -12.00 7.50 -34.25
C VAL A 89 -12.30 6.39 -35.27
N GLU A 90 -12.31 5.14 -34.81
CA GLU A 90 -12.62 4.01 -35.69
C GLU A 90 -14.04 4.09 -36.22
N ALA A 91 -15.00 4.43 -35.38
CA ALA A 91 -16.39 4.58 -35.80
C ALA A 91 -16.53 5.69 -36.87
N SER A 92 -15.81 6.77 -36.71
CA SER A 92 -15.88 7.87 -37.70
C SER A 92 -15.29 7.46 -39.05
N LYS A 93 -14.32 6.56 -39.06
CA LYS A 93 -13.73 6.02 -40.30
C LYS A 93 -14.70 5.10 -41.03
N VAL A 94 -15.53 4.39 -40.28
CA VAL A 94 -16.47 3.40 -40.87
C VAL A 94 -17.70 4.09 -41.49
N VAL A 95 -18.08 5.23 -41.00
CA VAL A 95 -19.28 5.94 -41.45
C VAL A 95 -19.15 6.43 -42.89
N PHE A 96 -17.96 6.58 -43.36
CA PHE A 96 -17.69 7.01 -44.72
C PHE A 96 -16.88 5.98 -45.47
#